data_026e8350e39f3abc7838a68bcdfca896
#
_entry.id   026e8350e39f3abc7838a68bcdfca896
#
_cell.length_a   1.000
_cell.length_b   1.000
_cell.length_c   1.000
_cell.angle_alpha   90.00
_cell.angle_beta   90.00
_cell.angle_gamma   90.00
#
_symmetry.space_group_name_H-M   'P 1'
#
loop_
_entity.id
_entity.type
_entity.pdbx_description
1 polymer ?
#
loop_
_entity_poly.entity_id
_entity_poly.type
_entity_poly.pdbx_seq_one_letter_code
_entity_poly.pdbx_strand_id
1 'polypeptide(L)' 'QDVIAPLEGKFFLTKNAQETPVKVGDKVKKGDLLCYIEAMKTYNAIRADFDGTITAICATPGDTVSEDDVLMKIG' A
#
# COMPACT_ATOMS: atom_id res chain seq x y z
N GLN A 1 -6.06 -11.55 -3.77
CA GLN A 1 -5.51 -10.75 -4.87
C GLN A 1 -4.34 -9.92 -4.39
N ASP A 2 -3.39 -9.71 -5.26
CA ASP A 2 -2.17 -9.00 -4.90
C ASP A 2 -2.30 -7.52 -5.25
N VAL A 3 -1.85 -6.67 -4.33
CA VAL A 3 -1.67 -5.24 -4.58
C VAL A 3 -0.20 -5.06 -4.96
N ILE A 4 0.07 -4.64 -6.18
CA ILE A 4 1.44 -4.52 -6.69
C ILE A 4 1.83 -3.06 -6.83
N ALA A 5 3.14 -2.80 -6.75
CA ALA A 5 3.67 -1.45 -6.90
C ALA A 5 3.57 -1.02 -8.35
N PRO A 6 2.94 0.14 -8.65
CA PRO A 6 2.86 0.63 -10.02
C PRO A 6 4.15 1.30 -10.49
N LEU A 7 5.08 1.56 -9.58
CA LEU A 7 6.34 2.21 -9.89
C LEU A 7 7.35 1.90 -8.78
N GLU A 8 8.62 2.14 -9.07
CA GLU A 8 9.69 1.98 -8.09
C GLU A 8 9.71 3.19 -7.14
N GLY A 9 9.96 2.94 -5.86
CA GLY A 9 10.08 3.99 -4.86
C GLY A 9 10.11 3.42 -3.46
N LYS A 10 9.94 4.29 -2.46
CA LYS A 10 9.89 3.87 -1.06
C LYS A 10 8.44 3.62 -0.65
N PHE A 11 8.24 2.52 0.04
CA PHE A 11 6.92 2.12 0.52
C PHE A 11 6.63 2.78 1.86
N PHE A 12 5.42 3.36 2.00
CA PHE A 12 4.94 3.88 3.28
C PHE A 12 3.47 3.53 3.43
N LEU A 13 3.05 3.27 4.66
CA LEU A 13 1.64 3.05 4.95
C LEU A 13 0.89 4.35 5.16
N THR A 14 1.59 5.40 5.60
CA THR A 14 1.02 6.73 5.81
C THR A 14 2.00 7.76 5.31
N LYS A 15 1.53 8.95 4.97
CA LYS A 15 2.42 10.04 4.56
C LYS A 15 2.69 11.04 5.67
N ASN A 16 1.99 10.92 6.81
CA ASN A 16 2.26 11.74 7.99
C ASN A 16 1.76 11.02 9.24
N ALA A 17 2.10 11.56 10.42
CA ALA A 17 1.81 10.92 11.69
C ALA A 17 0.33 10.97 12.08
N GLN A 18 -0.49 11.71 11.36
CA GLN A 18 -1.91 11.84 11.68
C GLN A 18 -2.77 10.80 10.98
N GLU A 19 -2.23 10.14 9.98
CA GLU A 19 -2.94 9.07 9.29
C GLU A 19 -2.80 7.76 10.08
N THR A 20 -3.87 6.95 10.05
CA THR A 20 -3.83 5.63 10.67
C THR A 20 -3.43 4.61 9.61
N PRO A 21 -2.34 3.86 9.81
CA PRO A 21 -1.95 2.84 8.82
C PRO A 21 -2.95 1.70 8.80
N VAL A 22 -3.11 1.09 7.63
CA VAL A 22 -3.87 -0.14 7.51
C VAL A 22 -3.09 -1.28 8.14
N LYS A 23 -3.79 -2.35 8.51
CA LYS A 23 -3.16 -3.52 9.13
C LYS A 23 -3.83 -4.79 8.63
N VAL A 24 -3.17 -5.90 8.82
CA VAL A 24 -3.73 -7.22 8.51
C VAL A 24 -5.02 -7.40 9.29
N GLY A 25 -6.07 -7.84 8.60
CA GLY A 25 -7.39 -8.01 9.16
C GLY A 25 -8.33 -6.85 8.88
N ASP A 26 -7.83 -5.71 8.40
CA ASP A 26 -8.69 -4.59 8.06
C ASP A 26 -9.52 -4.90 6.82
N LYS A 27 -10.78 -4.49 6.84
CA LYS A 27 -11.66 -4.59 5.68
C LYS A 27 -11.50 -3.34 4.84
N VAL A 28 -11.39 -3.51 3.55
CA VAL A 28 -11.23 -2.40 2.60
C VAL A 28 -12.28 -2.49 1.52
N LYS A 29 -12.60 -1.34 0.95
CA LYS A 29 -13.53 -1.22 -0.18
C LYS A 29 -12.80 -0.61 -1.35
N LYS A 30 -13.29 -0.89 -2.55
CA LYS A 30 -12.75 -0.27 -3.76
C LYS A 30 -12.62 1.24 -3.57
N GLY A 31 -11.44 1.76 -3.87
CA GLY A 31 -11.13 3.18 -3.71
C GLY A 31 -10.50 3.55 -2.38
N ASP A 32 -10.50 2.65 -1.40
CA ASP A 32 -9.87 2.93 -0.10
C ASP A 32 -8.36 3.05 -0.26
N LEU A 33 -7.76 3.97 0.48
CA LEU A 33 -6.31 4.17 0.49
C LEU A 33 -5.65 3.02 1.22
N LEU A 34 -4.65 2.40 0.58
CA LEU A 34 -3.91 1.28 1.15
C LEU A 34 -2.52 1.71 1.62
N CYS A 35 -1.79 2.40 0.77
CA CYS A 35 -0.39 2.76 1.06
C CYS A 35 0.07 3.83 0.09
N TYR A 36 1.34 4.20 0.21
CA TYR A 36 1.97 5.19 -0.67
C TYR A 36 3.28 4.63 -1.18
N ILE A 37 3.64 5.02 -2.41
CA ILE A 37 5.00 4.88 -2.93
C ILE A 37 5.55 6.29 -3.09
N GLU A 38 6.63 6.60 -2.37
CA GLU A 38 7.29 7.89 -2.51
C GLU A 38 8.35 7.75 -3.60
N ALA A 39 8.19 8.54 -4.65
CA ALA A 39 9.10 8.57 -5.78
C ALA A 39 9.23 10.01 -6.27
N MET A 40 10.46 10.45 -6.55
CA MET A 40 10.72 11.80 -7.05
C MET A 40 10.08 12.87 -6.17
N LYS A 41 10.18 12.68 -4.84
CA LYS A 41 9.67 13.61 -3.82
C LYS A 41 8.14 13.75 -3.83
N THR A 42 7.44 12.78 -4.42
CA THR A 42 5.99 12.77 -4.49
C THR A 42 5.46 11.49 -3.87
N TYR A 43 4.43 11.59 -3.03
CA TYR A 43 3.72 10.43 -2.50
C TYR A 43 2.63 10.02 -3.48
N ASN A 44 2.75 8.81 -4.02
CA ASN A 44 1.78 8.26 -4.96
C ASN A 44 0.85 7.33 -4.19
N ALA A 45 -0.42 7.70 -4.10
CA ALA A 45 -1.40 6.92 -3.35
C ALA A 45 -1.77 5.64 -4.09
N ILE A 46 -1.75 4.52 -3.37
CA ILE A 46 -2.16 3.22 -3.89
C ILE A 46 -3.50 2.90 -3.24
N ARG A 47 -4.53 2.68 -4.05
CA ARG A 47 -5.88 2.43 -3.57
C ARG A 47 -6.34 1.04 -3.96
N ALA A 48 -7.28 0.51 -3.18
CA ALA A 48 -7.85 -0.80 -3.46
C ALA A 48 -8.66 -0.77 -4.75
N ASP A 49 -8.48 -1.80 -5.57
CA ASP A 49 -9.25 -1.96 -6.82
C ASP A 49 -10.52 -2.77 -6.61
N PHE A 50 -10.70 -3.33 -5.42
CA PHE A 50 -11.84 -4.20 -5.12
C PHE A 50 -12.04 -4.26 -3.61
N ASP A 51 -13.19 -4.78 -3.19
CA ASP A 51 -13.51 -4.97 -1.78
C ASP A 51 -12.84 -6.25 -1.27
N GLY A 52 -12.44 -6.26 0.00
CA GLY A 52 -11.88 -7.46 0.61
C GLY A 52 -11.29 -7.17 1.97
N THR A 53 -10.48 -8.10 2.45
CA THR A 53 -9.80 -8.00 3.74
C THR A 53 -8.29 -8.13 3.52
N ILE A 54 -7.50 -7.26 4.15
CA ILE A 54 -6.04 -7.35 4.05
C ILE A 54 -5.59 -8.62 4.77
N THR A 55 -4.99 -9.55 4.04
CA THR A 55 -4.52 -10.81 4.59
C THR A 55 -3.02 -10.82 4.85
N ALA A 56 -2.26 -9.96 4.15
CA ALA A 56 -0.82 -9.83 4.37
C ALA A 56 -0.35 -8.46 3.91
N ILE A 57 0.66 -7.93 4.61
CA ILE A 57 1.39 -6.74 4.20
C ILE A 57 2.81 -7.21 3.93
N CYS A 58 3.24 -7.14 2.69
CA CYS A 58 4.48 -7.78 2.23
C CYS A 58 5.68 -6.84 2.20
N ALA A 59 5.48 -5.54 2.43
CA ALA A 59 6.56 -4.56 2.44
C ALA A 59 6.60 -3.86 3.80
N THR A 60 7.77 -3.36 4.16
CA THR A 60 7.96 -2.64 5.42
C THR A 60 8.09 -1.15 5.13
N PRO A 61 7.43 -0.26 5.92
CA PRO A 61 7.57 1.17 5.70
C PRO A 61 9.03 1.61 5.67
N GLY A 62 9.38 2.40 4.67
CA GLY A 62 10.75 2.87 4.44
C GLY A 62 11.56 2.01 3.48
N ASP A 63 11.09 0.80 3.16
CA ASP A 63 11.77 -0.07 2.21
C ASP A 63 11.61 0.46 0.78
N THR A 64 12.65 0.23 -0.02
CA THR A 64 12.55 0.48 -1.46
C THR A 64 11.91 -0.73 -2.12
N VAL A 65 10.88 -0.48 -2.90
CA VAL A 65 10.21 -1.53 -3.68
C VAL A 65 10.38 -1.23 -5.17
N SER A 66 10.36 -2.28 -5.96
CA SER A 66 10.47 -2.17 -7.42
C SER A 66 9.08 -2.25 -8.04
N GLU A 67 8.95 -1.77 -9.26
CA GLU A 67 7.72 -1.93 -10.03
C GLU A 67 7.32 -3.41 -10.04
N ASP A 68 6.03 -3.67 -9.86
CA ASP A 68 5.42 -5.00 -9.82
C ASP A 68 5.70 -5.81 -8.55
N ASP A 69 6.45 -5.28 -7.58
CA ASP A 69 6.58 -5.95 -6.27
C ASP A 69 5.21 -6.04 -5.59
N VAL A 70 4.96 -7.16 -4.93
CA VAL A 70 3.72 -7.34 -4.16
C VAL A 70 3.84 -6.57 -2.86
N LEU A 71 2.94 -5.62 -2.64
CA LEU A 71 2.91 -4.78 -1.44
C LEU A 71 2.01 -5.36 -0.37
N MET A 72 0.85 -5.87 -0.77
CA MET A 72 -0.16 -6.43 0.13
C MET A 72 -0.92 -7.52 -0.58
N LYS A 73 -1.62 -8.33 0.22
CA LYS A 73 -2.56 -9.32 -0.30
C LYS A 73 -3.92 -9.05 0.32
N ILE A 74 -4.95 -9.13 -0.52
CA ILE A 74 -6.33 -8.91 -0.11
C ILE A 74 -7.14 -10.15 -0.50
N GLY A 75 -7.87 -10.65 0.44
CA GLY A 75 -8.67 -11.87 0.24
C GLY A 75 -10.16 -11.66 0.46
#